data_200d65f1efaa5a79c730e65a86201da0
#
_entry.id   200d65f1efaa5a79c730e65a86201da0
#
_cell.length_a   1.000
_cell.length_b   1.000
_cell.length_c   1.000
_cell.angle_alpha   90.00
_cell.angle_beta   90.00
_cell.angle_gamma   90.00
#
_symmetry.space_group_name_H-M   'P 1'
#
loop_
_entity.id
_entity.type
_entity.pdbx_description
1 polymer ?
#
loop_
_entity_poly.entity_id
_entity_poly.type
_entity_poly.pdbx_seq_one_letter_code
_entity_poly.pdbx_strand_id
1 'polypeptide(L)'
;MKARAEAEAPAPKSETVKFAHASERQFGQLLDFYQIEWDYEPRSFDLEWDKHGNVIQRFTPDFYLPQYDLYIEITTLNQKLVTRKNRKIRKLRELYPGVNCKIFYQRDYLSLVRKYGLEGVPG
;
A
#
# COMPACT_ATOMS: atom_id res chain seq x y z
N MET A 1 -3.88 -0.80 38.83
CA MET A 1 -3.66 -0.63 38.28
C MET A 1 -3.79 -0.61 37.42
N LYS A 2 -3.87 -0.79 37.01
CA LYS A 2 -3.82 -0.70 36.05
C LYS A 2 -4.14 -0.02 35.13
N ALA A 3 -4.77 0.41 35.46
CA ALA A 3 -4.85 1.32 34.43
C ALA A 3 -3.91 1.14 33.33
N ARG A 4 -3.26 0.31 33.41
CA ARG A 4 -2.46 0.08 32.48
C ARG A 4 -2.90 -0.51 31.32
N ALA A 5 -3.91 -1.21 31.32
CA ALA A 5 -4.39 -1.87 30.16
C ALA A 5 -4.57 -0.92 29.02
N GLU A 6 -5.17 0.23 29.27
CA GLU A 6 -5.33 1.15 28.23
C GLU A 6 -4.05 1.77 27.85
N ALA A 7 -3.24 2.07 28.82
CA ALA A 7 -1.97 2.68 28.55
C ALA A 7 -1.08 1.74 27.75
N GLU A 8 -1.37 0.47 27.83
CA GLU A 8 -0.56 -0.53 27.15
C GLU A 8 -1.14 -1.01 25.84
N ALA A 9 -2.15 -0.34 25.34
CA ALA A 9 -2.67 -0.68 24.02
C ALA A 9 -1.56 -0.56 22.99
N PRO A 10 -1.47 -1.49 22.07
CA PRO A 10 -0.44 -1.43 21.07
C PRO A 10 -0.62 -0.20 20.17
N ALA A 11 0.50 0.32 19.67
CA ALA A 11 0.45 1.41 18.73
C ALA A 11 -0.27 0.97 17.46
N PRO A 12 -0.92 1.88 16.76
CA PRO A 12 -1.49 1.55 15.46
C PRO A 12 -0.42 0.97 14.54
N LYS A 13 -0.81 0.05 13.70
CA LYS A 13 0.13 -0.63 12.83
C LYS A 13 0.92 0.34 11.96
N SER A 14 0.29 1.42 11.51
CA SER A 14 0.96 2.41 10.68
C SER A 14 2.11 3.10 11.40
N GLU A 15 2.14 3.07 12.73
CA GLU A 15 3.25 3.64 13.50
C GLU A 15 4.39 2.63 13.69
N THR A 16 4.15 1.37 13.39
CA THR A 16 5.16 0.32 13.57
C THR A 16 5.87 -0.07 12.28
N VAL A 17 5.35 0.37 11.14
CA VAL A 17 5.89 0.01 9.83
C VAL A 17 6.70 1.17 9.27
N LYS A 18 7.87 0.86 8.71
CA LYS A 18 8.70 1.86 8.09
C LYS A 18 8.34 1.95 6.60
N PHE A 19 7.61 2.98 6.24
CA PHE A 19 7.18 3.17 4.87
C PHE A 19 8.27 3.87 4.04
N ALA A 20 8.28 3.58 2.74
CA ALA A 20 9.21 4.21 1.82
C ALA A 20 8.83 5.66 1.53
N HIS A 21 7.53 5.97 1.55
CA HIS A 21 7.02 7.29 1.18
C HIS A 21 5.93 7.75 2.12
N ALA A 22 5.82 9.07 2.29
CA ALA A 22 4.80 9.66 3.15
C ALA A 22 3.38 9.32 2.69
N SER A 23 3.18 9.23 1.37
CA SER A 23 1.86 8.89 0.84
C SER A 23 1.41 7.50 1.27
N GLU A 24 2.35 6.57 1.37
CA GLU A 24 2.04 5.22 1.83
C GLU A 24 1.68 5.21 3.31
N ARG A 25 2.40 5.99 4.11
CA ARG A 25 2.08 6.10 5.53
C ARG A 25 0.70 6.70 5.75
N GLN A 26 0.37 7.72 4.98
CA GLN A 26 -0.95 8.34 5.05
C GLN A 26 -2.05 7.32 4.75
N PHE A 27 -1.84 6.48 3.75
CA PHE A 27 -2.81 5.46 3.41
C PHE A 27 -2.92 4.42 4.52
N GLY A 28 -1.79 3.99 5.09
CA GLY A 28 -1.79 3.07 6.23
C GLY A 28 -2.55 3.64 7.42
N GLN A 29 -2.35 4.92 7.72
CA GLN A 29 -3.09 5.60 8.78
C GLN A 29 -4.58 5.61 8.51
N LEU A 30 -4.97 5.82 7.26
CA LEU A 30 -6.37 5.81 6.88
C LEU A 30 -6.98 4.42 7.05
N LEU A 31 -6.25 3.38 6.68
CA LEU A 31 -6.70 2.01 6.87
C LEU A 31 -6.88 1.68 8.35
N ASP A 32 -5.94 2.13 9.19
CA ASP A 32 -6.06 1.95 10.64
C ASP A 32 -7.30 2.65 11.17
N PHE A 33 -7.54 3.87 10.70
CA PHE A 33 -8.70 4.66 11.14
C PHE A 33 -10.00 3.93 10.85
N TYR A 34 -10.10 3.30 9.69
CA TYR A 34 -11.29 2.56 9.30
C TYR A 34 -11.27 1.10 9.78
N GLN A 35 -10.24 0.72 10.52
CA GLN A 35 -10.08 -0.63 11.06
C GLN A 35 -10.06 -1.69 9.95
N ILE A 36 -9.40 -1.37 8.86
CA ILE A 36 -9.19 -2.30 7.76
C ILE A 36 -7.82 -2.95 7.93
N GLU A 37 -7.78 -4.27 7.90
CA GLU A 37 -6.52 -5.00 8.01
C GLU A 37 -5.68 -4.82 6.76
N TRP A 38 -4.36 -4.76 6.94
CA TRP A 38 -3.45 -4.60 5.83
C TRP A 38 -2.06 -5.12 6.15
N ASP A 39 -1.35 -5.53 5.10
CA ASP A 39 0.07 -5.87 5.17
C ASP A 39 0.81 -4.95 4.21
N TYR A 40 2.04 -4.58 4.58
CA TYR A 40 2.85 -3.68 3.78
C TYR A 40 3.87 -4.50 2.99
N GLU A 41 3.84 -4.39 1.66
CA GLU A 41 4.77 -5.06 0.73
C GLU A 41 4.96 -6.54 1.03
N PRO A 42 3.86 -7.30 1.22
CA PRO A 42 4.02 -8.68 1.69
C PRO A 42 4.48 -9.67 0.62
N ARG A 43 4.37 -9.30 -0.66
CA ARG A 43 4.66 -10.23 -1.74
C ARG A 43 5.18 -9.50 -2.98
N SER A 44 6.20 -10.10 -3.60
CA SER A 44 6.73 -9.64 -4.87
C SER A 44 6.34 -10.62 -5.97
N PHE A 45 6.01 -10.09 -7.13
CA PHE A 45 5.61 -10.88 -8.29
C PHE A 45 6.66 -10.71 -9.38
N ASP A 46 7.15 -11.84 -9.90
CA ASP A 46 8.08 -11.82 -11.02
C ASP A 46 7.29 -11.57 -12.30
N LEU A 47 7.67 -10.55 -13.05
CA LEU A 47 6.93 -10.12 -14.22
C LEU A 47 7.66 -10.37 -15.53
N GLU A 48 8.99 -10.43 -15.49
CA GLU A 48 9.74 -10.54 -16.71
C GLU A 48 11.03 -11.29 -16.48
N TRP A 49 11.44 -12.09 -17.47
CA TRP A 49 12.65 -12.91 -17.39
C TRP A 49 13.48 -12.73 -18.66
N ASP A 50 14.79 -12.87 -18.53
CA ASP A 50 15.65 -12.87 -19.69
C ASP A 50 15.65 -14.25 -20.34
N LYS A 51 16.46 -14.42 -21.40
CA LYS A 51 16.50 -15.67 -22.14
C LYS A 51 17.09 -16.83 -21.34
N HIS A 52 17.76 -16.54 -20.23
CA HIS A 52 18.35 -17.55 -19.35
C HIS A 52 17.46 -17.87 -18.17
N GLY A 53 16.28 -17.27 -18.09
CA GLY A 53 15.36 -17.51 -16.99
C GLY A 53 15.58 -16.65 -15.77
N ASN A 54 16.48 -15.68 -15.84
CA ASN A 54 16.72 -14.75 -14.73
C ASN A 54 15.62 -13.69 -14.69
N VAL A 55 15.13 -13.40 -13.50
CA VAL A 55 14.09 -12.36 -13.34
C VAL A 55 14.71 -10.98 -13.56
N ILE A 56 14.15 -10.23 -14.48
CA ILE A 56 14.63 -8.89 -14.80
C ILE A 56 13.62 -7.81 -14.42
N GLN A 57 12.40 -8.19 -14.05
CA GLN A 57 11.43 -7.21 -13.55
C GLN A 57 10.54 -7.86 -12.50
N ARG A 58 10.39 -7.18 -11.38
CA ARG A 58 9.48 -7.58 -10.30
C ARG A 58 8.57 -6.43 -9.94
N PHE A 59 7.43 -6.76 -9.36
CA PHE A 59 6.49 -5.77 -8.87
C PHE A 59 6.08 -6.15 -7.46
N THR A 60 6.26 -5.21 -6.53
CA THR A 60 5.86 -5.40 -5.13
C THR A 60 4.80 -4.35 -4.80
N PRO A 61 3.51 -4.71 -4.85
CA PRO A 61 2.47 -3.75 -4.47
C PRO A 61 2.65 -3.27 -3.04
N ASP A 62 2.25 -2.03 -2.79
CA ASP A 62 2.48 -1.39 -1.49
C ASP A 62 1.69 -2.05 -0.36
N PHE A 63 0.45 -2.42 -0.61
CA PHE A 63 -0.43 -2.96 0.43
C PHE A 63 -1.17 -4.19 -0.05
N TYR A 64 -1.49 -5.06 0.90
CA TYR A 64 -2.45 -6.14 0.68
C TYR A 64 -3.53 -6.03 1.74
N LEU A 65 -4.78 -6.09 1.31
CA LEU A 65 -5.94 -6.04 2.21
C LEU A 65 -6.55 -7.45 2.28
N PRO A 66 -6.24 -8.21 3.34
CA PRO A 66 -6.70 -9.62 3.39
C PRO A 66 -8.20 -9.79 3.34
N GLN A 67 -8.94 -8.87 3.97
CA GLN A 67 -10.41 -8.97 4.00
C GLN A 67 -11.03 -8.83 2.62
N TYR A 68 -10.31 -8.23 1.67
CA TYR A 68 -10.81 -7.98 0.32
C TYR A 68 -10.05 -8.75 -0.74
N ASP A 69 -9.01 -9.49 -0.34
CA ASP A 69 -8.11 -10.16 -1.28
C ASP A 69 -7.67 -9.20 -2.37
N LEU A 70 -7.13 -8.08 -1.95
CA LEU A 70 -6.84 -6.97 -2.86
C LEU A 70 -5.49 -6.37 -2.57
N TYR A 71 -4.64 -6.29 -3.59
CA TYR A 71 -3.39 -5.54 -3.53
C TYR A 71 -3.63 -4.11 -3.98
N ILE A 72 -2.97 -3.17 -3.31
CA ILE A 72 -3.10 -1.74 -3.59
C ILE A 72 -1.72 -1.18 -3.88
N GLU A 73 -1.62 -0.45 -4.97
CA GLU A 73 -0.41 0.30 -5.32
C GLU A 73 -0.73 1.78 -5.22
N ILE A 74 0.02 2.51 -4.40
CA ILE A 74 -0.21 3.95 -4.20
C ILE A 74 0.59 4.73 -5.23
N THR A 75 -0.01 5.78 -5.79
CA THR A 75 0.73 6.64 -6.71
C THR A 75 0.39 8.10 -6.47
N THR A 76 1.37 8.95 -6.75
CA THR A 76 1.19 10.39 -6.75
C THR A 76 0.96 10.84 -8.18
N LEU A 77 0.76 12.15 -8.37
CA LEU A 77 0.45 12.68 -9.68
C LEU A 77 1.70 12.84 -10.53
N ASN A 78 2.16 11.76 -11.10
CA ASN A 78 3.22 11.79 -12.09
C ASN A 78 2.79 10.86 -13.21
N GLN A 79 2.37 11.43 -14.33
CA GLN A 79 1.81 10.65 -15.43
C GLN A 79 2.75 9.55 -15.94
N LYS A 80 4.04 9.83 -15.93
CA LYS A 80 5.01 8.85 -16.37
C LYS A 80 5.05 7.63 -15.43
N LEU A 81 5.03 7.89 -14.13
CA LEU A 81 5.01 6.80 -13.13
C LEU A 81 3.70 6.03 -13.19
N VAL A 82 2.59 6.73 -13.39
CA VAL A 82 1.28 6.09 -13.50
C VAL A 82 1.27 5.14 -14.70
N THR A 83 1.82 5.57 -15.82
CA THR A 83 1.89 4.74 -17.01
C THR A 83 2.70 3.47 -16.77
N ARG A 84 3.84 3.60 -16.08
CA ARG A 84 4.67 2.43 -15.74
C ARG A 84 3.94 1.48 -14.81
N LYS A 85 3.26 2.02 -13.80
CA LYS A 85 2.52 1.19 -12.86
C LYS A 85 1.36 0.46 -13.52
N ASN A 86 0.66 1.14 -14.41
CA ASN A 86 -0.42 0.51 -15.16
C ASN A 86 0.09 -0.63 -16.03
N ARG A 87 1.26 -0.45 -16.64
CA ARG A 87 1.86 -1.51 -17.46
C ARG A 87 2.22 -2.71 -16.61
N LYS A 88 2.80 -2.49 -15.42
CA LYS A 88 3.12 -3.58 -14.51
C LYS A 88 1.88 -4.32 -14.04
N ILE A 89 0.83 -3.60 -13.73
CA ILE A 89 -0.42 -4.21 -13.27
C ILE A 89 -1.06 -5.03 -14.38
N ARG A 90 -1.01 -4.53 -15.61
CA ARG A 90 -1.54 -5.28 -16.75
C ARG A 90 -0.77 -6.59 -16.90
N LYS A 91 0.56 -6.54 -16.80
CA LYS A 91 1.38 -7.72 -16.91
C LYS A 91 1.12 -8.68 -15.76
N LEU A 92 0.93 -8.14 -14.55
CA LEU A 92 0.56 -8.93 -13.39
C LEU A 92 -0.72 -9.72 -13.64
N ARG A 93 -1.73 -9.06 -14.19
CA ARG A 93 -3.01 -9.72 -14.48
C ARG A 93 -2.89 -10.82 -15.50
N GLU A 94 -1.99 -10.64 -16.48
CA GLU A 94 -1.78 -11.65 -17.51
C GLU A 94 -1.09 -12.89 -16.94
N LEU A 95 -0.10 -12.67 -16.07
CA LEU A 95 0.68 -13.78 -15.52
C LEU A 95 0.02 -14.41 -14.31
N TYR A 96 -0.71 -13.64 -13.53
CA TYR A 96 -1.34 -14.10 -12.28
C TYR A 96 -2.80 -13.70 -12.26
N PRO A 97 -3.64 -14.33 -13.08
CA PRO A 97 -5.03 -13.86 -13.26
C PRO A 97 -5.89 -13.92 -12.01
N GLY A 98 -5.48 -14.69 -11.00
CA GLY A 98 -6.19 -14.73 -9.73
C GLY A 98 -5.84 -13.60 -8.77
N VAL A 99 -4.85 -12.77 -9.11
CA VAL A 99 -4.40 -11.69 -8.24
C VAL A 99 -5.12 -10.40 -8.60
N ASN A 100 -5.72 -9.77 -7.59
CA ASN A 100 -6.40 -8.48 -7.77
C ASN A 100 -5.47 -7.37 -7.29
N CYS A 101 -5.24 -6.39 -8.16
CA CYS A 101 -4.39 -5.25 -7.80
C CYS A 101 -4.96 -3.98 -8.43
N LYS A 102 -5.02 -2.92 -7.64
CA LYS A 102 -5.53 -1.61 -8.09
C LYS A 102 -4.56 -0.50 -7.73
N ILE A 103 -4.56 0.55 -8.54
CA ILE A 103 -3.82 1.76 -8.25
C ILE A 103 -4.75 2.72 -7.51
N PHE A 104 -4.26 3.26 -6.39
CA PHE A 104 -4.94 4.32 -5.66
C PHE A 104 -4.10 5.58 -5.78
N TYR A 105 -4.75 6.69 -6.11
CA TYR A 105 -4.07 7.97 -6.26
C TYR A 105 -4.12 8.72 -4.94
N GLN A 106 -2.99 9.27 -4.52
CA GLN A 106 -2.93 10.05 -3.29
C GLN A 106 -3.99 11.14 -3.26
N ARG A 107 -4.21 11.82 -4.38
CA ARG A 107 -5.22 12.89 -4.44
C ARG A 107 -6.61 12.42 -4.05
N ASP A 108 -6.91 11.14 -4.28
CA ASP A 108 -8.26 10.61 -4.06
C ASP A 108 -8.53 10.33 -2.59
N TYR A 109 -7.50 10.13 -1.77
CA TYR A 109 -7.71 9.87 -0.34
C TYR A 109 -7.13 10.97 0.56
N LEU A 110 -6.37 11.90 -0.01
CA LEU A 110 -5.73 12.95 0.80
C LEU A 110 -6.74 13.82 1.52
N SER A 111 -7.90 14.07 0.93
CA SER A 111 -8.95 14.85 1.59
C SER A 111 -9.45 14.13 2.83
N LEU A 112 -9.55 12.81 2.80
CA LEU A 112 -9.95 12.04 3.96
C LEU A 112 -8.88 12.08 5.04
N VAL A 113 -7.62 11.99 4.64
CA VAL A 113 -6.50 12.09 5.58
C VAL A 113 -6.55 13.42 6.32
N ARG A 114 -6.78 14.51 5.60
CA ARG A 114 -6.89 15.85 6.20
C ARG A 114 -8.12 15.98 7.07
N LYS A 115 -9.25 15.48 6.58
CA LYS A 115 -10.50 15.58 7.30
C LYS A 115 -10.43 14.94 8.68
N TYR A 116 -9.75 13.81 8.80
CA TYR A 116 -9.66 13.07 10.04
C TYR A 116 -8.38 13.36 10.82
N GLY A 117 -7.58 14.32 10.37
CA GLY A 117 -6.37 14.68 11.09
C GLY A 117 -5.32 13.60 11.10
N LEU A 118 -5.23 12.79 10.04
CA LEU A 118 -4.35 11.65 9.98
C LEU A 118 -3.00 11.95 9.35
N GLU A 119 -2.69 13.23 9.15
CA GLU A 119 -1.43 13.59 8.49
C GLU A 119 -0.23 13.40 9.40
N GLY A 120 -0.48 13.20 10.67
CA GLY A 120 0.58 12.92 11.62
C GLY A 120 1.33 14.15 12.06
N VAL A 121 1.64 15.02 11.14
CA VAL A 121 2.38 16.23 11.44
C VAL A 121 1.59 17.42 10.99
N PRO A 122 1.41 18.40 11.86
CA PRO A 122 0.74 19.61 11.42
C PRO A 122 1.57 20.24 10.33
N GLY A 123 0.96 20.68 9.39
CA GLY A 123 1.74 21.39 8.38
C GLY A 123 1.59 20.84 7.12
#